data_e0e621a8e17953eef09b10c0ec043a96
#
_entry.id   e0e621a8e17953eef09b10c0ec043a96
#
_cell.length_a   1.000
_cell.length_b   1.000
_cell.length_c   1.000
_cell.angle_alpha   90.00
_cell.angle_beta   90.00
_cell.angle_gamma   90.00
#
_symmetry.space_group_name_H-M   'P 1'
#
loop_
_entity.id
_entity.type
_entity.pdbx_description
1 polymer ?
#
loop_
_entity_poly.entity_id
_entity_poly.type
_entity_poly.pdbx_seq_one_letter_code
_entity_poly.pdbx_strand_id
1 'polypeptide(L)'
;MCDLQKECIILLDKIDKCRKNKKKKEPELVKLLKDIESKAGMKHKAFCDLVMDINLIQHKLDKYKNQMVQSNLRLVVSMSKKFVGRGLEFMDLIQEGNIGLYRAVDKFDYKKGYKFSTYATWWIRQAILRALGDYAKLIRLPIHILERKNKIHQLSRELAAEFGHEPTTEQLAKHLNM
;
A
#
# COMPACT_ATOMS: atom_id res chain seq x y z
N MET A 1 4.07 -0.39 13.27
CA MET A 1 4.02 -0.52 14.73
C MET A 1 5.40 -0.90 15.21
N CYS A 2 5.98 -0.16 16.15
CA CYS A 2 7.31 -0.44 16.70
C CYS A 2 7.24 -1.77 17.47
N ASP A 3 8.28 -2.61 17.40
CA ASP A 3 8.30 -3.93 18.06
C ASP A 3 8.07 -3.82 19.57
N LEU A 4 8.53 -2.74 20.19
CA LEU A 4 8.24 -2.39 21.59
C LEU A 4 6.73 -2.27 21.89
N GLN A 5 5.90 -1.76 20.97
CA GLN A 5 4.46 -1.65 21.16
C GLN A 5 3.78 -3.02 21.18
N LYS A 6 4.24 -3.95 20.33
CA LYS A 6 3.70 -5.32 20.29
C LYS A 6 4.05 -6.09 21.55
N GLU A 7 5.29 -5.99 22.03
CA GLU A 7 5.73 -6.62 23.26
C GLU A 7 4.96 -6.08 24.47
N CYS A 8 4.72 -4.78 24.56
CA CYS A 8 3.95 -4.16 25.62
C CYS A 8 2.49 -4.61 25.63
N ILE A 9 1.83 -4.72 24.48
CA ILE A 9 0.43 -5.20 24.37
C ILE A 9 0.34 -6.66 24.82
N ILE A 10 1.27 -7.51 24.44
CA ILE A 10 1.30 -8.94 24.84
C ILE A 10 1.52 -9.07 26.35
N LEU A 11 2.36 -8.22 26.93
CA LEU A 11 2.63 -8.21 28.36
C LEU A 11 1.44 -7.67 29.18
N LEU A 12 0.74 -6.65 28.66
CA LEU A 12 -0.48 -6.12 29.25
C LEU A 12 -1.59 -7.19 29.29
N ASP A 13 -1.80 -7.92 28.23
CA ASP A 13 -2.76 -9.03 28.16
C ASP A 13 -2.40 -10.15 29.17
N LYS A 14 -1.13 -10.45 29.34
CA LYS A 14 -0.66 -11.42 30.36
C LYS A 14 -0.89 -10.91 31.78
N ILE A 15 -0.66 -9.64 32.06
CA ILE A 15 -0.87 -9.00 33.36
C ILE A 15 -2.36 -8.97 33.71
N ASP A 16 -3.24 -8.64 32.77
CA ASP A 16 -4.69 -8.63 32.99
C ASP A 16 -5.25 -10.05 33.21
N LYS A 17 -4.73 -11.05 32.50
CA LYS A 17 -5.06 -12.47 32.74
C LYS A 17 -4.61 -12.95 34.13
N CYS A 18 -3.42 -12.52 34.57
CA CYS A 18 -2.90 -12.83 35.93
C CYS A 18 -3.70 -12.10 37.01
N ARG A 19 -4.21 -10.88 36.80
CA ARG A 19 -5.06 -10.13 37.72
C ARG A 19 -6.42 -10.80 37.94
N LYS A 20 -7.01 -11.32 36.84
CA LYS A 20 -8.29 -12.05 36.91
C LYS A 20 -8.19 -13.40 37.67
N ASN A 21 -7.02 -14.03 37.64
CA ASN A 21 -6.83 -15.37 38.18
C ASN A 21 -6.35 -15.44 39.65
N LYS A 22 -6.28 -14.34 40.42
CA LYS A 22 -5.86 -14.29 41.83
C LYS A 22 -4.65 -15.15 42.23
N LYS A 23 -3.83 -15.57 41.27
CA LYS A 23 -2.60 -16.34 41.54
C LYS A 23 -1.46 -15.40 41.94
N LYS A 24 -0.67 -15.84 42.94
CA LYS A 24 0.51 -15.15 43.50
C LYS A 24 1.30 -14.44 42.43
N LYS A 25 1.60 -13.14 42.65
CA LYS A 25 2.49 -12.33 41.79
C LYS A 25 3.83 -13.05 41.66
N GLU A 26 4.11 -13.63 40.52
CA GLU A 26 5.41 -14.24 40.25
C GLU A 26 6.49 -13.13 40.27
N PRO A 27 7.60 -13.33 40.98
CA PRO A 27 8.68 -12.34 41.11
C PRO A 27 9.29 -11.96 39.74
N GLU A 28 9.20 -12.84 38.73
CA GLU A 28 9.62 -12.56 37.35
C GLU A 28 8.76 -11.48 36.66
N LEU A 29 7.45 -11.48 36.89
CA LEU A 29 6.55 -10.45 36.31
C LEU A 29 6.85 -9.06 36.87
N VAL A 30 7.21 -8.97 38.15
CA VAL A 30 7.60 -7.70 38.79
C VAL A 30 8.95 -7.18 38.26
N LYS A 31 9.89 -8.07 37.96
CA LYS A 31 11.16 -7.70 37.33
C LYS A 31 10.96 -7.18 35.91
N LEU A 32 10.16 -7.90 35.10
CA LEU A 32 9.80 -7.46 33.74
C LEU A 32 9.10 -6.09 33.71
N LEU A 33 8.20 -5.82 34.66
CA LEU A 33 7.56 -4.52 34.80
C LEU A 33 8.57 -3.41 35.09
N LYS A 34 9.52 -3.63 36.00
CA LYS A 34 10.57 -2.65 36.33
C LYS A 34 11.51 -2.41 35.14
N ASP A 35 11.83 -3.44 34.35
CA ASP A 35 12.63 -3.32 33.13
C ASP A 35 11.91 -2.50 32.06
N ILE A 36 10.59 -2.68 31.91
CA ILE A 36 9.79 -1.87 30.99
C ILE A 36 9.67 -0.43 31.47
N GLU A 37 9.42 -0.19 32.77
CA GLU A 37 9.39 1.14 33.35
C GLU A 37 10.74 1.88 33.17
N SER A 38 11.85 1.18 33.30
CA SER A 38 13.19 1.75 33.08
C SER A 38 13.45 2.08 31.62
N LYS A 39 12.98 1.23 30.68
CA LYS A 39 13.10 1.48 29.23
C LYS A 39 12.16 2.57 28.73
N ALA A 40 10.95 2.64 29.29
CA ALA A 40 9.94 3.63 28.92
C ALA A 40 10.16 4.99 29.60
N GLY A 41 10.94 5.07 30.66
CA GLY A 41 11.18 6.28 31.44
C GLY A 41 9.95 6.79 32.21
N MET A 42 8.88 5.98 32.33
CA MET A 42 7.61 6.36 32.96
C MET A 42 6.97 5.18 33.73
N LYS A 43 6.11 5.52 34.69
CA LYS A 43 5.39 4.52 35.49
C LYS A 43 4.41 3.73 34.61
N HIS A 44 4.26 2.44 34.90
CA HIS A 44 3.40 1.51 34.18
C HIS A 44 1.97 2.04 33.92
N LYS A 45 1.32 2.66 34.92
CA LYS A 45 -0.02 3.21 34.74
C LYS A 45 -0.06 4.31 33.68
N ALA A 46 0.87 5.28 33.74
CA ALA A 46 0.94 6.37 32.77
C ALA A 46 1.25 5.84 31.35
N PHE A 47 2.06 4.80 31.26
CA PHE A 47 2.34 4.13 29.98
C PHE A 47 1.11 3.45 29.39
N CYS A 48 0.30 2.75 30.23
CA CYS A 48 -0.95 2.12 29.78
C CYS A 48 -1.96 3.16 29.29
N ASP A 49 -2.14 4.26 30.03
CA ASP A 49 -3.05 5.34 29.66
C ASP A 49 -2.63 5.95 28.31
N LEU A 50 -1.34 6.21 28.12
CA LEU A 50 -0.79 6.73 26.87
C LEU A 50 -0.98 5.77 25.69
N VAL A 51 -0.79 4.46 25.90
CA VAL A 51 -1.02 3.45 24.85
C VAL A 51 -2.51 3.37 24.50
N MET A 52 -3.40 3.49 25.48
CA MET A 52 -4.87 3.54 25.22
C MET A 52 -5.24 4.76 24.40
N ASP A 53 -4.69 5.93 24.73
CA ASP A 53 -4.93 7.17 23.97
C ASP A 53 -4.41 7.07 22.53
N ILE A 54 -3.21 6.54 22.34
CA ILE A 54 -2.65 6.31 21.00
C ILE A 54 -3.55 5.38 20.18
N ASN A 55 -3.98 4.26 20.76
CA ASN A 55 -4.88 3.29 20.10
C ASN A 55 -6.22 3.94 19.73
N LEU A 56 -6.79 4.75 20.61
CA LEU A 56 -8.03 5.47 20.36
C LEU A 56 -7.89 6.46 19.21
N ILE A 57 -6.78 7.21 19.17
CA ILE A 57 -6.48 8.16 18.08
C ILE A 57 -6.26 7.40 16.77
N GLN A 58 -5.53 6.28 16.81
CA GLN A 58 -5.27 5.44 15.65
C GLN A 58 -6.56 4.86 15.06
N HIS A 59 -7.46 4.37 15.91
CA HIS A 59 -8.77 3.87 15.49
C HIS A 59 -9.63 4.97 14.85
N LYS A 60 -9.62 6.19 15.39
CA LYS A 60 -10.30 7.34 14.77
C LYS A 60 -9.70 7.66 13.40
N LEU A 61 -8.38 7.67 13.29
CA LEU A 61 -7.67 7.93 12.05
C LEU A 61 -8.01 6.90 10.98
N ASP A 62 -8.01 5.61 11.32
CA ASP A 62 -8.38 4.53 10.40
C ASP A 62 -9.85 4.64 9.95
N LYS A 63 -10.75 5.04 10.85
CA LYS A 63 -12.15 5.31 10.50
C LYS A 63 -12.26 6.42 9.45
N TYR A 64 -11.55 7.54 9.61
CA TYR A 64 -11.59 8.65 8.64
C TYR A 64 -10.92 8.28 7.32
N LYS A 65 -9.80 7.54 7.35
CA LYS A 65 -9.18 6.99 6.14
C LYS A 65 -10.14 6.10 5.36
N ASN A 66 -10.80 5.17 6.05
CA ASN A 66 -11.79 4.29 5.43
C ASN A 66 -12.96 5.07 4.83
N GLN A 67 -13.46 6.09 5.51
CA GLN A 67 -14.51 6.96 4.98
C GLN A 67 -14.07 7.70 3.72
N MET A 68 -12.82 8.19 3.69
CA MET A 68 -12.25 8.83 2.51
C MET A 68 -12.09 7.86 1.35
N VAL A 69 -11.65 6.62 1.60
CA VAL A 69 -11.59 5.55 0.59
C VAL A 69 -12.98 5.27 0.02
N GLN A 70 -13.97 5.01 0.88
CA GLN A 70 -15.35 4.69 0.48
C GLN A 70 -15.96 5.77 -0.40
N SER A 71 -15.75 7.04 -0.07
CA SER A 71 -16.25 8.19 -0.86
C SER A 71 -15.64 8.27 -2.25
N ASN A 72 -14.49 7.62 -2.49
CA ASN A 72 -13.74 7.70 -3.75
C ASN A 72 -13.70 6.38 -4.54
N LEU A 73 -14.44 5.33 -4.14
CA LEU A 73 -14.45 4.04 -4.86
C LEU A 73 -14.92 4.19 -6.33
N ARG A 74 -15.83 5.12 -6.61
CA ARG A 74 -16.28 5.40 -7.97
C ARG A 74 -15.16 5.85 -8.90
N LEU A 75 -14.15 6.55 -8.36
CA LEU A 75 -12.96 6.95 -9.12
C LEU A 75 -12.17 5.72 -9.57
N VAL A 76 -11.99 4.73 -8.67
CA VAL A 76 -11.32 3.47 -9.00
C VAL A 76 -12.04 2.73 -10.12
N VAL A 77 -13.36 2.56 -10.01
CA VAL A 77 -14.19 1.90 -11.05
C VAL A 77 -14.02 2.60 -12.40
N SER A 78 -14.07 3.93 -12.43
CA SER A 78 -13.90 4.73 -13.65
C SER A 78 -12.52 4.52 -14.28
N MET A 79 -11.47 4.42 -13.46
CA MET A 79 -10.11 4.17 -13.93
C MET A 79 -9.92 2.74 -14.41
N SER A 80 -10.42 1.74 -13.67
CA SER A 80 -10.29 0.32 -14.00
C SER A 80 -10.95 -0.04 -15.33
N LYS A 81 -12.05 0.61 -15.70
CA LYS A 81 -12.73 0.44 -17.01
C LYS A 81 -11.79 0.64 -18.19
N LYS A 82 -10.80 1.54 -18.08
CA LYS A 82 -9.83 1.82 -19.16
C LYS A 82 -8.81 0.70 -19.38
N PHE A 83 -8.75 -0.26 -18.48
CA PHE A 83 -7.76 -1.35 -18.48
C PHE A 83 -8.40 -2.73 -18.69
N VAL A 84 -9.71 -2.80 -18.90
CA VAL A 84 -10.43 -4.04 -19.21
C VAL A 84 -9.89 -4.67 -20.51
N GLY A 85 -9.83 -6.00 -20.55
CA GLY A 85 -9.34 -6.76 -21.71
C GLY A 85 -7.82 -6.86 -21.83
N ARG A 86 -7.06 -6.47 -20.80
CA ARG A 86 -5.60 -6.54 -20.80
C ARG A 86 -4.99 -7.75 -20.06
N GLY A 87 -5.81 -8.76 -19.75
CA GLY A 87 -5.36 -10.02 -19.15
C GLY A 87 -5.71 -10.21 -17.68
N LEU A 88 -6.35 -9.24 -17.05
CA LEU A 88 -6.94 -9.37 -15.72
C LEU A 88 -8.46 -9.18 -15.78
N GLU A 89 -9.17 -9.86 -14.89
CA GLU A 89 -10.60 -9.69 -14.71
C GLU A 89 -10.92 -8.28 -14.16
N PHE A 90 -12.10 -7.76 -14.49
CA PHE A 90 -12.50 -6.40 -14.10
C PHE A 90 -12.52 -6.22 -12.58
N MET A 91 -12.94 -7.25 -11.84
CA MET A 91 -12.99 -7.20 -10.38
C MET A 91 -11.58 -7.13 -9.77
N ASP A 92 -10.61 -7.85 -10.34
CA ASP A 92 -9.21 -7.81 -9.90
C ASP A 92 -8.59 -6.44 -10.16
N LEU A 93 -8.89 -5.82 -11.32
CA LEU A 93 -8.46 -4.45 -11.62
C LEU A 93 -9.02 -3.43 -10.62
N ILE A 94 -10.26 -3.62 -10.16
CA ILE A 94 -10.86 -2.78 -9.12
C ILE A 94 -10.13 -2.98 -7.79
N GLN A 95 -9.85 -4.23 -7.39
CA GLN A 95 -9.17 -4.50 -6.12
C GLN A 95 -7.75 -3.94 -6.10
N GLU A 96 -6.99 -4.12 -7.17
CA GLU A 96 -5.65 -3.52 -7.30
C GLU A 96 -5.72 -1.99 -7.31
N GLY A 97 -6.73 -1.43 -7.98
CA GLY A 97 -7.01 0.00 -7.94
C GLY A 97 -7.36 0.51 -6.54
N ASN A 98 -8.12 -0.27 -5.74
CA ASN A 98 -8.44 0.05 -4.35
C ASN A 98 -7.18 0.07 -3.48
N ILE A 99 -6.23 -0.85 -3.69
CA ILE A 99 -4.92 -0.83 -3.01
C ILE A 99 -4.17 0.47 -3.35
N GLY A 100 -4.20 0.89 -4.62
CA GLY A 100 -3.64 2.16 -5.06
C GLY A 100 -4.31 3.36 -4.38
N LEU A 101 -5.65 3.36 -4.30
CA LEU A 101 -6.41 4.41 -3.63
C LEU A 101 -6.07 4.49 -2.14
N TYR A 102 -5.95 3.35 -1.45
CA TYR A 102 -5.58 3.31 -0.04
C TYR A 102 -4.20 3.96 0.21
N ARG A 103 -3.22 3.65 -0.64
CA ARG A 103 -1.89 4.29 -0.61
C ARG A 103 -1.95 5.79 -0.87
N ALA A 104 -2.86 6.23 -1.75
CA ALA A 104 -3.06 7.64 -2.02
C ALA A 104 -3.62 8.37 -0.79
N VAL A 105 -4.62 7.79 -0.11
CA VAL A 105 -5.19 8.36 1.13
C VAL A 105 -4.13 8.48 2.23
N ASP A 106 -3.28 7.47 2.36
CA ASP A 106 -2.22 7.47 3.38
C ASP A 106 -1.18 8.59 3.20
N LYS A 107 -0.88 8.92 1.95
CA LYS A 107 0.20 9.88 1.60
C LYS A 107 -0.31 11.23 1.14
N PHE A 108 -1.62 11.45 1.15
CA PHE A 108 -2.19 12.71 0.69
C PHE A 108 -1.96 13.86 1.67
N ASP A 109 -1.40 14.94 1.17
CA ASP A 109 -1.20 16.18 1.91
C ASP A 109 -2.10 17.29 1.34
N TYR A 110 -3.17 17.61 2.07
CA TYR A 110 -4.13 18.65 1.69
C TYR A 110 -3.51 20.05 1.67
N LYS A 111 -2.43 20.29 2.41
CA LYS A 111 -1.75 21.59 2.49
C LYS A 111 -1.16 22.04 1.16
N LYS A 112 -0.90 21.10 0.25
CA LYS A 112 -0.37 21.37 -1.10
C LYS A 112 -1.40 21.97 -2.06
N GLY A 113 -2.67 22.09 -1.70
CA GLY A 113 -3.71 22.78 -2.48
C GLY A 113 -4.25 22.02 -3.70
N TYR A 114 -3.74 20.82 -4.01
CA TYR A 114 -4.25 20.01 -5.13
C TYR A 114 -5.49 19.20 -4.74
N LYS A 115 -6.39 18.98 -5.72
CA LYS A 115 -7.54 18.11 -5.51
C LYS A 115 -7.07 16.65 -5.29
N PHE A 116 -7.70 15.97 -4.33
CA PHE A 116 -7.39 14.56 -4.03
C PHE A 116 -7.47 13.66 -5.26
N SER A 117 -8.49 13.83 -6.11
CA SER A 117 -8.67 13.01 -7.32
C SER A 117 -7.47 13.07 -8.27
N THR A 118 -6.82 14.23 -8.41
CA THR A 118 -5.62 14.38 -9.26
C THR A 118 -4.47 13.51 -8.74
N TYR A 119 -4.26 13.54 -7.43
CA TYR A 119 -3.22 12.74 -6.79
C TYR A 119 -3.54 11.24 -6.79
N ALA A 120 -4.77 10.88 -6.43
CA ALA A 120 -5.23 9.50 -6.34
C ALA A 120 -5.20 8.79 -7.72
N THR A 121 -5.55 9.49 -8.80
CA THR A 121 -5.54 8.93 -10.16
C THR A 121 -4.16 8.36 -10.53
N TRP A 122 -3.08 9.02 -10.12
CA TRP A 122 -1.72 8.53 -10.38
C TRP A 122 -1.43 7.22 -9.63
N TRP A 123 -1.79 7.14 -8.34
CA TRP A 123 -1.57 5.94 -7.52
C TRP A 123 -2.44 4.76 -7.97
N ILE A 124 -3.70 5.02 -8.32
CA ILE A 124 -4.61 4.01 -8.84
C ILE A 124 -4.06 3.43 -10.15
N ARG A 125 -3.67 4.30 -11.10
CA ARG A 125 -3.07 3.89 -12.38
C ARG A 125 -1.82 3.06 -12.17
N GLN A 126 -0.92 3.50 -11.30
CA GLN A 126 0.33 2.81 -11.00
C GLN A 126 0.10 1.41 -10.42
N ALA A 127 -0.87 1.28 -9.49
CA ALA A 127 -1.22 -0.01 -8.91
C ALA A 127 -1.77 -0.97 -9.96
N ILE A 128 -2.72 -0.51 -10.79
CA ILE A 128 -3.30 -1.33 -11.87
C ILE A 128 -2.24 -1.75 -12.89
N LEU A 129 -1.39 -0.84 -13.34
CA LEU A 129 -0.33 -1.17 -14.32
C LEU A 129 0.67 -2.17 -13.76
N ARG A 130 1.01 -2.05 -12.47
CA ARG A 130 1.88 -3.01 -11.79
C ARG A 130 1.23 -4.39 -11.72
N ALA A 131 -0.04 -4.47 -11.32
CA ALA A 131 -0.78 -5.73 -11.29
C ALA A 131 -0.88 -6.39 -12.66
N LEU A 132 -1.14 -5.61 -13.72
CA LEU A 132 -1.11 -6.10 -15.09
C LEU A 132 0.26 -6.65 -15.49
N GLY A 133 1.35 -6.01 -15.06
CA GLY A 133 2.71 -6.51 -15.28
C GLY A 133 2.98 -7.82 -14.56
N ASP A 134 2.46 -7.96 -13.35
CA ASP A 134 2.74 -9.12 -12.49
C ASP A 134 1.83 -10.33 -12.77
N TYR A 135 0.54 -10.12 -13.11
CA TYR A 135 -0.48 -11.18 -13.12
C TYR A 135 -1.19 -11.38 -14.46
N ALA A 136 -1.09 -10.44 -15.44
CA ALA A 136 -1.83 -10.54 -16.69
C ALA A 136 -1.34 -11.66 -17.63
N LYS A 137 -0.17 -12.23 -17.37
CA LYS A 137 0.42 -13.29 -18.21
C LYS A 137 0.57 -14.59 -17.44
N LEU A 138 0.28 -15.72 -18.14
CA LEU A 138 0.46 -17.07 -17.60
C LEU A 138 1.92 -17.32 -17.19
N ILE A 139 2.87 -16.88 -18.02
CA ILE A 139 4.30 -16.89 -17.70
C ILE A 139 4.69 -15.47 -17.31
N ARG A 140 5.04 -15.25 -16.03
CA ARG A 140 5.46 -13.95 -15.51
C ARG A 140 6.75 -13.50 -16.18
N LEU A 141 6.74 -12.27 -16.68
CA LEU A 141 7.92 -11.60 -17.22
C LEU A 141 8.37 -10.49 -16.27
N PRO A 142 9.68 -10.27 -16.08
CA PRO A 142 10.19 -9.12 -15.35
C PRO A 142 9.71 -7.79 -15.94
N ILE A 143 9.46 -6.80 -15.10
CA ILE A 143 8.89 -5.51 -15.50
C ILE A 143 9.74 -4.81 -16.58
N HIS A 144 11.07 -4.85 -16.46
CA HIS A 144 11.96 -4.23 -17.45
C HIS A 144 11.84 -4.84 -18.86
N ILE A 145 11.49 -6.12 -18.96
CA ILE A 145 11.24 -6.79 -20.27
C ILE A 145 9.91 -6.30 -20.85
N LEU A 146 8.89 -6.11 -20.00
CA LEU A 146 7.60 -5.57 -20.43
C LEU A 146 7.73 -4.11 -20.89
N GLU A 147 8.52 -3.31 -20.19
CA GLU A 147 8.80 -1.93 -20.56
C GLU A 147 9.56 -1.85 -21.91
N ARG A 148 10.57 -2.69 -22.10
CA ARG A 148 11.27 -2.79 -23.40
C ARG A 148 10.32 -3.19 -24.52
N LYS A 149 9.50 -4.21 -24.31
CA LYS A 149 8.48 -4.63 -25.28
C LYS A 149 7.55 -3.48 -25.65
N ASN A 150 7.01 -2.76 -24.65
CA ASN A 150 6.11 -1.64 -24.88
C ASN A 150 6.80 -0.51 -25.65
N LYS A 151 8.06 -0.22 -25.34
CA LYS A 151 8.87 0.78 -26.06
C LYS A 151 9.09 0.39 -27.52
N ILE A 152 9.39 -0.89 -27.79
CA ILE A 152 9.53 -1.41 -29.17
C ILE A 152 8.21 -1.27 -29.94
N HIS A 153 7.08 -1.65 -29.33
CA HIS A 153 5.78 -1.52 -29.98
C HIS A 153 5.35 -0.06 -30.22
N GLN A 154 5.70 0.84 -29.33
CA GLN A 154 5.44 2.27 -29.53
C GLN A 154 6.26 2.80 -30.69
N LEU A 155 7.56 2.55 -30.68
CA LEU A 155 8.45 2.97 -31.74
C LEU A 155 8.06 2.37 -33.11
N SER A 156 7.67 1.09 -33.12
CA SER A 156 7.19 0.45 -34.35
C SER A 156 5.99 1.16 -34.96
N ARG A 157 5.04 1.61 -34.12
CA ARG A 157 3.89 2.37 -34.61
C ARG A 157 4.24 3.77 -35.10
N GLU A 158 5.16 4.45 -34.40
CA GLU A 158 5.65 5.77 -34.78
C GLU A 158 6.34 5.71 -36.14
N LEU A 159 7.26 4.76 -36.35
CA LEU A 159 7.97 4.55 -37.61
C LEU A 159 7.03 4.06 -38.73
N ALA A 160 6.06 3.21 -38.42
CA ALA A 160 5.07 2.77 -39.40
C ALA A 160 4.19 3.94 -39.91
N ALA A 161 3.85 4.89 -39.03
CA ALA A 161 3.15 6.11 -39.42
C ALA A 161 4.03 7.05 -40.28
N GLU A 162 5.32 7.09 -40.04
CA GLU A 162 6.25 7.91 -40.78
C GLU A 162 6.61 7.30 -42.18
N PHE A 163 6.85 5.99 -42.21
CA PHE A 163 7.28 5.30 -43.43
C PHE A 163 6.13 4.81 -44.30
N GLY A 164 4.91 4.75 -43.78
CA GLY A 164 3.75 4.19 -44.48
C GLY A 164 3.75 2.65 -44.59
N HIS A 165 4.72 1.97 -44.00
CA HIS A 165 4.84 0.51 -43.92
C HIS A 165 5.44 0.07 -42.58
N GLU A 166 5.31 -1.22 -42.24
CA GLU A 166 5.91 -1.76 -41.03
C GLU A 166 7.45 -1.68 -41.07
N PRO A 167 8.10 -1.15 -40.00
CA PRO A 167 9.56 -1.01 -39.96
C PRO A 167 10.24 -2.39 -39.82
N THR A 168 11.41 -2.53 -40.47
CA THR A 168 12.23 -3.74 -40.32
C THR A 168 12.91 -3.78 -38.94
N THR A 169 13.33 -5.00 -38.53
CA THR A 169 14.07 -5.18 -37.27
C THR A 169 15.34 -4.36 -37.19
N GLU A 170 16.04 -4.15 -38.34
CA GLU A 170 17.26 -3.34 -38.42
C GLU A 170 16.97 -1.86 -38.19
N GLN A 171 15.86 -1.35 -38.76
CA GLN A 171 15.42 0.03 -38.56
C GLN A 171 15.06 0.27 -37.09
N LEU A 172 14.33 -0.66 -36.47
CA LEU A 172 14.00 -0.61 -35.04
C LEU A 172 15.27 -0.62 -34.17
N ALA A 173 16.22 -1.50 -34.47
CA ALA A 173 17.48 -1.61 -33.72
C ALA A 173 18.28 -0.30 -33.75
N LYS A 174 18.39 0.35 -34.94
CA LYS A 174 19.07 1.64 -35.08
C LYS A 174 18.45 2.73 -34.21
N HIS A 175 17.13 2.82 -34.18
CA HIS A 175 16.41 3.82 -33.35
C HIS A 175 16.45 3.53 -31.86
N LEU A 176 16.63 2.26 -31.47
CA LEU A 176 16.77 1.86 -30.07
C LEU A 176 18.21 1.91 -29.54
N ASN A 177 19.19 2.24 -30.41
CA ASN A 177 20.62 2.16 -30.11
C ASN A 177 21.06 0.77 -29.59
N MET A 178 20.55 -0.28 -30.22
CA MET A 178 20.85 -1.69 -29.96
C MET A 178 21.57 -2.34 -31.11
#